data_fe7cddd93b906b8bfe2d6f3d230d4c11
#
_entry.id   fe7cddd93b906b8bfe2d6f3d230d4c11
#
_cell.length_a   1.000
_cell.length_b   1.000
_cell.length_c   1.000
_cell.angle_alpha   90.00
_cell.angle_beta   90.00
_cell.angle_gamma   90.00
#
_symmetry.space_group_name_H-M   'P 1'
#
loop_
_entity.id
_entity.type
_entity.pdbx_description
1 polymer ?
#
loop_
_entity_poly.entity_id
_entity_poly.type
_entity_poly.pdbx_seq_one_letter_code
_entity_poly.pdbx_strand_id
1 'polypeptide(L)'
;GFARRDIGVVTGYRSDRISLEGVRFFHNENWEHTNMFVSLTKAREWLYAEPCIVCYSDIVFHENAVKRLMECGREFAITYYTGFLDLWRKRFSNPLEDMETFRLNPDGTLAEIGLRPQSEDEVQGQYMGLLRFEPSGWEKIEQAIRLPMKKSVEKLDMTTLLNHLISLGHPVYAIASEE
;
A
#
# COMPACT_ATOMS: atom_id res chain seq x y z
N GLY A 1 12.48 -13.89 10.59
CA GLY A 1 12.50 -13.08 9.37
C GLY A 1 12.21 -13.93 8.15
N PHE A 2 11.86 -13.32 7.03
CA PHE A 2 11.64 -14.02 5.76
C PHE A 2 12.96 -14.57 5.20
N ALA A 3 12.91 -15.74 4.59
CA ALA A 3 14.05 -16.23 3.80
C ALA A 3 14.16 -15.40 2.51
N ARG A 4 15.36 -15.24 1.96
CA ARG A 4 15.56 -14.44 0.73
C ARG A 4 14.72 -14.93 -0.45
N ARG A 5 14.52 -16.24 -0.56
CA ARG A 5 13.68 -16.86 -1.60
C ARG A 5 12.20 -16.46 -1.52
N ASP A 6 11.76 -15.99 -0.33
CA ASP A 6 10.39 -15.53 -0.07
C ASP A 6 10.25 -14.01 -0.27
N ILE A 7 11.30 -13.36 -0.80
CA ILE A 7 11.33 -11.93 -1.09
C ILE A 7 11.27 -11.73 -2.60
N GLY A 8 10.27 -11.00 -3.06
CA GLY A 8 10.13 -10.53 -4.43
C GLY A 8 10.45 -9.04 -4.53
N VAL A 9 11.20 -8.64 -5.55
CA VAL A 9 11.52 -7.24 -5.82
C VAL A 9 11.00 -6.88 -7.20
N VAL A 10 10.09 -5.93 -7.25
CA VAL A 10 9.61 -5.38 -8.53
C VAL A 10 10.55 -4.25 -8.93
N THR A 11 11.10 -4.34 -10.14
CA THR A 11 12.06 -3.39 -10.68
C THR A 11 11.51 -2.69 -11.93
N GLY A 12 12.09 -1.53 -12.25
CA GLY A 12 11.81 -0.76 -13.46
C GLY A 12 13.06 -0.02 -13.90
N TYR A 13 13.16 1.27 -13.58
CA TYR A 13 14.31 2.10 -13.89
C TYR A 13 15.62 1.50 -13.36
N ARG A 14 16.62 1.44 -14.24
CA ARG A 14 17.98 0.97 -13.90
C ARG A 14 18.00 -0.39 -13.20
N SER A 15 17.12 -1.31 -13.59
CA SER A 15 17.08 -2.67 -13.04
C SER A 15 18.42 -3.40 -13.16
N ASP A 16 19.26 -3.06 -14.15
CA ASP A 16 20.63 -3.53 -14.34
C ASP A 16 21.57 -3.20 -13.18
N ARG A 17 21.22 -2.20 -12.36
CA ARG A 17 21.99 -1.75 -11.18
C ARG A 17 21.58 -2.44 -9.88
N ILE A 18 20.53 -3.23 -9.89
CA ILE A 18 19.99 -3.89 -8.71
C ILE A 18 20.37 -5.37 -8.78
N SER A 19 21.20 -5.79 -7.87
CA SER A 19 21.62 -7.19 -7.74
C SER A 19 21.51 -7.63 -6.28
N LEU A 20 20.57 -8.54 -5.99
CA LEU A 20 20.37 -9.12 -4.67
C LEU A 20 20.30 -10.63 -4.83
N GLU A 21 21.28 -11.34 -4.24
CA GLU A 21 21.35 -12.78 -4.32
C GLU A 21 20.20 -13.44 -3.55
N GLY A 22 19.56 -14.44 -4.17
CA GLY A 22 18.54 -15.28 -3.55
C GLY A 22 17.14 -14.66 -3.46
N VAL A 23 16.91 -13.46 -4.02
CA VAL A 23 15.59 -12.86 -4.17
C VAL A 23 15.04 -13.06 -5.58
N ARG A 24 13.73 -13.04 -5.73
CA ARG A 24 13.09 -13.08 -7.05
C ARG A 24 12.85 -11.68 -7.59
N PHE A 25 13.22 -11.45 -8.83
CA PHE A 25 12.95 -10.19 -9.52
C PHE A 25 11.75 -10.31 -10.46
N PHE A 26 10.89 -9.28 -10.43
CA PHE A 26 9.81 -9.05 -11.37
C PHE A 26 10.07 -7.72 -12.07
N HIS A 27 10.04 -7.67 -13.40
CA HIS A 27 10.35 -6.45 -14.12
C HIS A 27 9.10 -5.81 -14.72
N ASN A 28 8.95 -4.50 -14.50
CA ASN A 28 7.94 -3.69 -15.18
C ASN A 28 8.60 -2.93 -16.32
N GLU A 29 8.47 -3.44 -17.53
CA GLU A 29 9.05 -2.85 -18.74
C GLU A 29 8.46 -1.47 -19.06
N ASN A 30 7.22 -1.22 -18.59
CA ASN A 30 6.49 0.02 -18.85
C ASN A 30 6.52 0.99 -17.65
N TRP A 31 7.53 0.89 -16.79
CA TRP A 31 7.62 1.68 -15.56
C TRP A 31 7.49 3.19 -15.76
N GLU A 32 7.99 3.75 -16.88
CA GLU A 32 7.90 5.19 -17.19
C GLU A 32 6.45 5.66 -17.43
N HIS A 33 5.58 4.76 -17.88
CA HIS A 33 4.22 5.09 -18.30
C HIS A 33 3.16 4.58 -17.34
N THR A 34 3.55 3.81 -16.33
CA THR A 34 2.65 3.16 -15.38
C THR A 34 2.97 3.55 -13.93
N ASN A 35 2.00 3.36 -13.05
CA ASN A 35 2.17 3.63 -11.63
C ASN A 35 2.37 2.32 -10.83
N MET A 36 2.49 2.43 -9.52
CA MET A 36 2.86 1.35 -8.59
C MET A 36 1.93 0.14 -8.65
N PHE A 37 0.63 0.31 -8.94
CA PHE A 37 -0.28 -0.83 -9.05
C PHE A 37 0.13 -1.76 -10.20
N VAL A 38 0.45 -1.23 -11.37
CA VAL A 38 0.92 -2.05 -12.51
C VAL A 38 2.23 -2.74 -12.16
N SER A 39 3.13 -2.07 -11.45
CA SER A 39 4.35 -2.71 -10.94
C SER A 39 4.02 -3.90 -10.04
N LEU A 40 3.08 -3.75 -9.10
CA LEU A 40 2.65 -4.84 -8.23
C LEU A 40 2.09 -6.04 -9.02
N THR A 41 1.34 -5.79 -10.11
CA THR A 41 0.79 -6.88 -10.94
C THR A 41 1.85 -7.77 -11.59
N LYS A 42 3.12 -7.34 -11.66
CA LYS A 42 4.21 -8.18 -12.18
C LYS A 42 4.51 -9.37 -11.27
N ALA A 43 4.18 -9.25 -9.98
CA ALA A 43 4.30 -10.31 -8.98
C ALA A 43 2.97 -11.09 -8.76
N ARG A 44 1.99 -10.97 -9.67
CA ARG A 44 0.64 -11.52 -9.48
C ARG A 44 0.61 -13.03 -9.18
N GLU A 45 1.55 -13.79 -9.70
CA GLU A 45 1.63 -15.22 -9.41
C GLU A 45 1.79 -15.52 -7.91
N TRP A 46 2.53 -14.68 -7.18
CA TRP A 46 2.67 -14.78 -5.73
C TRP A 46 1.42 -14.30 -5.02
N LEU A 47 0.82 -13.20 -5.50
CA LEU A 47 -0.39 -12.62 -4.93
C LEU A 47 -1.60 -13.54 -5.03
N TYR A 48 -1.62 -14.44 -6.02
CA TYR A 48 -2.64 -15.50 -6.15
C TYR A 48 -2.32 -16.77 -5.35
N ALA A 49 -1.03 -17.04 -5.08
CA ALA A 49 -0.59 -18.30 -4.47
C ALA A 49 -0.69 -18.28 -2.95
N GLU A 50 -0.33 -17.17 -2.32
CA GLU A 50 -0.19 -17.09 -0.86
C GLU A 50 -0.37 -15.67 -0.33
N PRO A 51 -0.60 -15.50 1.00
CA PRO A 51 -0.66 -14.17 1.61
C PRO A 51 0.65 -13.41 1.41
N CYS A 52 0.57 -12.21 0.86
CA CYS A 52 1.74 -11.37 0.58
C CYS A 52 1.73 -10.10 1.41
N ILE A 53 2.90 -9.73 1.94
CA ILE A 53 3.17 -8.40 2.44
C ILE A 53 3.84 -7.61 1.31
N VAL A 54 3.27 -6.47 1.00
CA VAL A 54 3.78 -5.53 -0.01
C VAL A 54 4.35 -4.32 0.71
N CYS A 55 5.57 -3.95 0.33
CA CYS A 55 6.31 -2.85 0.92
C CYS A 55 6.80 -1.91 -0.18
N TYR A 56 6.62 -0.60 0.02
CA TYR A 56 7.33 0.38 -0.79
C TYR A 56 8.82 0.34 -0.46
N SER A 57 9.65 0.64 -1.44
CA SER A 57 11.11 0.51 -1.31
C SER A 57 11.79 1.67 -0.57
N ASP A 58 11.07 2.75 -0.34
CA ASP A 58 11.53 4.03 0.20
C ASP A 58 10.99 4.35 1.60
N ILE A 59 10.53 3.33 2.32
CA ILE A 59 10.01 3.46 3.68
C ILE A 59 10.91 2.76 4.69
N VAL A 60 10.91 3.29 5.91
CA VAL A 60 11.58 2.71 7.08
C VAL A 60 10.50 2.47 8.15
N PHE A 61 10.50 1.29 8.74
CA PHE A 61 9.52 0.91 9.75
C PHE A 61 10.13 -0.11 10.73
N HIS A 62 9.53 -0.21 11.90
CA HIS A 62 9.92 -1.24 12.87
C HIS A 62 9.36 -2.62 12.48
N GLU A 63 10.07 -3.69 12.78
CA GLU A 63 9.66 -5.07 12.44
C GLU A 63 8.28 -5.46 12.97
N ASN A 64 7.80 -4.83 14.04
CA ASN A 64 6.48 -5.07 14.61
C ASN A 64 5.35 -4.73 13.64
N ALA A 65 5.53 -3.77 12.75
CA ALA A 65 4.53 -3.45 11.72
C ALA A 65 4.26 -4.65 10.81
N VAL A 66 5.33 -5.34 10.38
CA VAL A 66 5.22 -6.57 9.58
C VAL A 66 4.58 -7.71 10.38
N LYS A 67 5.01 -7.91 11.64
CA LYS A 67 4.45 -8.97 12.51
C LYS A 67 2.94 -8.80 12.69
N ARG A 68 2.50 -7.59 12.97
CA ARG A 68 1.07 -7.28 13.15
C ARG A 68 0.26 -7.49 11.85
N LEU A 69 0.82 -7.16 10.69
CA LEU A 69 0.21 -7.47 9.39
C LEU A 69 0.11 -8.98 9.15
N MET A 70 1.14 -9.75 9.49
CA MET A 70 1.13 -11.21 9.34
C MET A 70 0.04 -11.86 10.21
N GLU A 71 -0.14 -11.35 11.42
CA GLU A 71 -1.04 -11.92 12.43
C GLU A 71 -2.50 -11.45 12.28
N CYS A 72 -2.76 -10.41 11.48
CA CYS A 72 -4.09 -9.80 11.43
C CYS A 72 -5.19 -10.68 10.81
N GLY A 73 -4.84 -11.66 9.96
CA GLY A 73 -5.79 -12.60 9.33
C GLY A 73 -6.86 -11.93 8.47
N ARG A 74 -6.57 -10.77 7.87
CA ARG A 74 -7.52 -10.01 7.07
C ARG A 74 -7.18 -10.08 5.58
N GLU A 75 -8.20 -10.08 4.73
CA GLU A 75 -8.01 -10.10 3.27
C GLU A 75 -7.26 -8.87 2.75
N PHE A 76 -7.58 -7.69 3.32
CA PHE A 76 -6.90 -6.43 3.05
C PHE A 76 -6.51 -5.78 4.37
N ALA A 77 -5.23 -5.55 4.56
CA ALA A 77 -4.76 -4.77 5.70
C ALA A 77 -3.63 -3.82 5.26
N ILE A 78 -3.60 -2.64 5.85
CA ILE A 78 -2.56 -1.65 5.64
C ILE A 78 -2.00 -1.19 6.98
N THR A 79 -0.82 -0.63 6.99
CA THR A 79 -0.30 0.10 8.14
C THR A 79 -0.45 1.60 7.95
N TYR A 80 -0.62 2.30 9.04
CA TYR A 80 -0.62 3.75 9.07
C TYR A 80 0.18 4.27 10.28
N TYR A 81 0.83 5.41 10.10
CA TYR A 81 1.63 6.06 11.14
C TYR A 81 0.79 7.07 11.91
N THR A 82 0.74 6.91 13.24
CA THR A 82 -0.03 7.78 14.14
C THR A 82 0.72 9.05 14.50
N GLY A 83 2.05 9.01 14.54
CA GLY A 83 2.91 10.16 14.84
C GLY A 83 3.20 11.08 13.64
N PHE A 84 2.43 10.95 12.55
CA PHE A 84 2.69 11.63 11.28
C PHE A 84 2.74 13.15 11.40
N LEU A 85 1.89 13.76 12.22
CA LEU A 85 1.73 15.22 12.28
C LEU A 85 3.02 15.92 12.70
N ASP A 86 3.71 15.39 13.71
CA ASP A 86 5.00 15.92 14.16
C ASP A 86 6.09 15.77 13.09
N LEU A 87 6.05 14.68 12.33
CA LEU A 87 6.97 14.44 11.22
C LEU A 87 6.70 15.41 10.07
N TRP A 88 5.44 15.59 9.68
CA TRP A 88 5.05 16.49 8.58
C TRP A 88 5.35 17.96 8.92
N ARG A 89 5.10 18.40 10.16
CA ARG A 89 5.45 19.75 10.63
C ARG A 89 6.95 20.03 10.60
N LYS A 90 7.81 19.01 10.70
CA LYS A 90 9.26 19.15 10.53
C LYS A 90 9.70 19.21 9.07
N ARG A 91 8.91 18.65 8.16
CA ARG A 91 9.25 18.54 6.73
C ARG A 91 8.66 19.66 5.88
N PHE A 92 7.48 20.15 6.24
CA PHE A 92 6.70 21.09 5.45
C PHE A 92 6.29 22.31 6.28
N SER A 93 6.35 23.49 5.68
CA SER A 93 5.82 24.72 6.29
C SER A 93 4.30 24.69 6.42
N ASN A 94 3.62 24.02 5.49
CA ASN A 94 2.19 23.70 5.56
C ASN A 94 1.99 22.20 5.35
N PRO A 95 1.78 21.43 6.43
CA PRO A 95 1.60 19.99 6.37
C PRO A 95 0.48 19.51 5.44
N LEU A 96 -0.62 20.26 5.33
CA LEU A 96 -1.77 19.91 4.50
C LEU A 96 -1.45 19.81 3.00
N GLU A 97 -0.35 20.39 2.54
CA GLU A 97 0.05 20.35 1.13
C GLU A 97 0.44 18.95 0.66
N ASP A 98 0.94 18.12 1.59
CA ASP A 98 1.44 16.76 1.31
C ASP A 98 0.64 15.67 2.04
N MET A 99 -0.36 16.03 2.84
CA MET A 99 -1.24 15.07 3.50
C MET A 99 -2.33 14.56 2.58
N GLU A 100 -2.71 13.30 2.80
CA GLU A 100 -3.93 12.68 2.26
C GLU A 100 -4.96 12.46 3.38
N THR A 101 -6.26 12.50 3.04
CA THR A 101 -7.29 12.13 4.01
C THR A 101 -7.09 10.70 4.47
N PHE A 102 -7.35 10.46 5.75
CA PHE A 102 -7.27 9.13 6.34
C PHE A 102 -8.27 9.06 7.49
N ARG A 103 -9.38 8.39 7.28
CA ARG A 103 -10.44 8.26 8.28
C ARG A 103 -10.77 6.80 8.55
N LEU A 104 -11.01 6.50 9.82
CA LEU A 104 -11.35 5.18 10.31
C LEU A 104 -12.82 5.09 10.73
N ASN A 105 -13.41 3.95 10.46
CA ASN A 105 -14.65 3.52 11.10
C ASN A 105 -14.38 3.05 12.54
N PRO A 106 -15.40 2.99 13.40
CA PRO A 106 -15.26 2.50 14.78
C PRO A 106 -14.74 1.06 14.90
N ASP A 107 -14.88 0.25 13.85
CA ASP A 107 -14.41 -1.13 13.80
C ASP A 107 -12.95 -1.28 13.32
N GLY A 108 -12.24 -0.17 13.08
CA GLY A 108 -10.85 -0.13 12.64
C GLY A 108 -10.66 -0.32 11.12
N THR A 109 -11.74 -0.35 10.35
CA THR A 109 -11.65 -0.32 8.89
C THR A 109 -11.50 1.11 8.38
N LEU A 110 -10.93 1.27 7.19
CA LEU A 110 -10.90 2.57 6.52
C LEU A 110 -12.29 3.02 6.09
N ALA A 111 -12.63 4.26 6.44
CA ALA A 111 -13.78 4.98 5.90
C ALA A 111 -13.40 5.76 4.62
N GLU A 112 -12.19 6.32 4.60
CA GLU A 112 -11.67 7.12 3.47
C GLU A 112 -10.15 7.18 3.51
N ILE A 113 -9.54 7.25 2.31
CA ILE A 113 -8.10 7.43 2.13
C ILE A 113 -7.80 8.12 0.80
N GLY A 114 -6.71 8.89 0.73
CA GLY A 114 -6.11 9.31 -0.54
C GLY A 114 -6.77 10.52 -1.21
N LEU A 115 -7.58 11.30 -0.50
CA LEU A 115 -8.11 12.57 -0.98
C LEU A 115 -7.30 13.73 -0.39
N ARG A 116 -7.49 14.94 -0.91
CA ARG A 116 -6.84 16.13 -0.36
C ARG A 116 -7.63 16.64 0.84
N PRO A 117 -7.04 16.69 2.05
CA PRO A 117 -7.73 17.17 3.24
C PRO A 117 -7.90 18.70 3.20
N GLN A 118 -8.96 19.18 3.85
CA GLN A 118 -9.21 20.61 4.06
C GLN A 118 -8.72 21.07 5.45
N SER A 119 -8.61 20.12 6.39
CA SER A 119 -8.11 20.36 7.74
C SER A 119 -7.35 19.14 8.27
N GLU A 120 -6.52 19.35 9.32
CA GLU A 120 -5.81 18.26 10.00
C GLU A 120 -6.77 17.24 10.62
N ASP A 121 -8.00 17.63 10.98
CA ASP A 121 -9.02 16.75 11.58
C ASP A 121 -9.51 15.63 10.64
N GLU A 122 -9.29 15.79 9.34
CA GLU A 122 -9.62 14.77 8.34
C GLU A 122 -8.54 13.69 8.20
N VAL A 123 -7.47 13.81 9.01
CA VAL A 123 -6.29 12.94 8.93
C VAL A 123 -6.03 12.28 10.27
N GLN A 124 -6.53 11.06 10.46
CA GLN A 124 -6.30 10.28 11.69
C GLN A 124 -4.99 9.48 11.67
N GLY A 125 -4.28 9.50 10.56
CA GLY A 125 -3.00 8.84 10.35
C GLY A 125 -2.52 8.99 8.92
N GLN A 126 -1.30 8.53 8.62
CA GLN A 126 -0.78 8.53 7.26
C GLN A 126 -0.43 7.11 6.82
N TYR A 127 -0.88 6.73 5.63
CA TYR A 127 -0.54 5.46 5.02
C TYR A 127 0.98 5.35 4.83
N MET A 128 1.54 4.19 5.19
CA MET A 128 2.98 4.00 5.22
C MET A 128 3.55 3.30 4.00
N GLY A 129 2.72 2.84 3.06
CA GLY A 129 3.23 2.03 1.94
C GLY A 129 3.55 0.57 2.32
N LEU A 130 3.03 0.10 3.44
CA LEU A 130 3.16 -1.28 3.90
C LEU A 130 1.76 -1.89 4.07
N LEU A 131 1.50 -2.99 3.36
CA LEU A 131 0.18 -3.60 3.29
C LEU A 131 0.25 -5.11 3.11
N ARG A 132 -0.88 -5.78 3.33
CA ARG A 132 -1.04 -7.22 3.20
C ARG A 132 -2.27 -7.55 2.37
N PHE A 133 -2.11 -8.54 1.50
CA PHE A 133 -3.18 -9.16 0.74
C PHE A 133 -3.23 -10.67 0.98
N GLU A 134 -4.43 -11.20 1.17
CA GLU A 134 -4.72 -12.62 0.98
C GLU A 134 -4.97 -12.89 -0.52
N PRO A 135 -4.80 -14.12 -1.01
CA PRO A 135 -5.16 -14.48 -2.39
C PRO A 135 -6.60 -14.12 -2.76
N SER A 136 -7.57 -14.38 -1.88
CA SER A 136 -8.97 -13.98 -2.07
C SER A 136 -9.15 -12.46 -2.18
N GLY A 137 -8.36 -11.71 -1.43
CA GLY A 137 -8.31 -10.25 -1.51
C GLY A 137 -7.76 -9.79 -2.86
N TRP A 138 -6.69 -10.42 -3.34
CA TRP A 138 -6.14 -10.11 -4.66
C TRP A 138 -7.14 -10.38 -5.80
N GLU A 139 -7.89 -11.47 -5.72
CA GLU A 139 -8.98 -11.75 -6.68
C GLU A 139 -10.04 -10.63 -6.70
N LYS A 140 -10.41 -10.11 -5.53
CA LYS A 140 -11.35 -8.97 -5.43
C LYS A 140 -10.76 -7.70 -6.02
N ILE A 141 -9.47 -7.43 -5.86
CA ILE A 141 -8.79 -6.32 -6.53
C ILE A 141 -8.88 -6.45 -8.06
N GLU A 142 -8.57 -7.63 -8.58
CA GLU A 142 -8.64 -7.90 -10.03
C GLU A 142 -10.06 -7.77 -10.59
N GLN A 143 -11.07 -8.03 -9.78
CA GLN A 143 -12.47 -7.76 -10.16
C GLN A 143 -12.80 -6.27 -10.07
N ALA A 144 -12.39 -5.61 -9.00
CA ALA A 144 -12.67 -4.20 -8.77
C ALA A 144 -12.10 -3.29 -9.86
N ILE A 145 -10.87 -3.55 -10.33
CA ILE A 145 -10.24 -2.73 -11.37
C ILE A 145 -10.89 -2.84 -12.75
N ARG A 146 -11.79 -3.81 -12.95
CA ARG A 146 -12.62 -3.92 -14.18
C ARG A 146 -13.85 -3.04 -14.14
N LEU A 147 -14.20 -2.51 -12.97
CA LEU A 147 -15.31 -1.60 -12.78
C LEU A 147 -14.86 -0.14 -13.05
N PRO A 148 -15.79 0.76 -13.36
CA PRO A 148 -15.44 2.16 -13.60
C PRO A 148 -14.69 2.81 -12.43
N MET A 149 -13.55 3.42 -12.71
CA MET A 149 -12.69 4.09 -11.74
C MET A 149 -12.37 5.53 -12.17
N LYS A 150 -11.94 6.36 -11.19
CA LYS A 150 -11.51 7.74 -11.46
C LYS A 150 -10.22 7.85 -12.26
N LYS A 151 -9.33 6.85 -12.15
CA LYS A 151 -8.04 6.78 -12.86
C LYS A 151 -8.01 5.52 -13.71
N SER A 152 -7.28 5.55 -14.82
CA SER A 152 -6.97 4.34 -15.57
C SER A 152 -6.03 3.42 -14.76
N VAL A 153 -6.04 2.14 -15.07
CA VAL A 153 -5.21 1.13 -14.38
C VAL A 153 -3.72 1.48 -14.45
N GLU A 154 -3.27 2.04 -15.58
CA GLU A 154 -1.88 2.45 -15.80
C GLU A 154 -1.44 3.57 -14.84
N LYS A 155 -2.36 4.43 -14.42
CA LYS A 155 -2.11 5.58 -13.54
C LYS A 155 -2.56 5.35 -12.10
N LEU A 156 -2.97 4.11 -11.78
CA LEU A 156 -3.53 3.77 -10.48
C LEU A 156 -2.41 3.71 -9.42
N ASP A 157 -2.51 4.58 -8.42
CA ASP A 157 -1.76 4.52 -7.18
C ASP A 157 -2.50 3.68 -6.14
N MET A 158 -1.82 3.34 -5.04
CA MET A 158 -2.38 2.44 -4.04
C MET A 158 -3.53 3.09 -3.24
N THR A 159 -3.43 4.35 -2.88
CA THR A 159 -4.48 5.03 -2.09
C THR A 159 -5.77 5.20 -2.91
N THR A 160 -5.66 5.47 -4.21
CA THR A 160 -6.81 5.48 -5.14
C THR A 160 -7.44 4.09 -5.26
N LEU A 161 -6.64 3.01 -5.35
CA LEU A 161 -7.14 1.64 -5.36
C LEU A 161 -7.88 1.30 -4.06
N LEU A 162 -7.28 1.59 -2.91
CA LEU A 162 -7.88 1.33 -1.60
C LEU A 162 -9.20 2.07 -1.43
N ASN A 163 -9.27 3.34 -1.84
CA ASN A 163 -10.50 4.12 -1.80
C ASN A 163 -11.58 3.56 -2.74
N HIS A 164 -11.17 3.03 -3.90
CA HIS A 164 -12.08 2.34 -4.81
C HIS A 164 -12.65 1.05 -4.17
N LEU A 165 -11.82 0.23 -3.54
CA LEU A 165 -12.26 -0.97 -2.82
C LEU A 165 -13.27 -0.63 -1.71
N ILE A 166 -13.00 0.42 -0.92
CA ILE A 166 -13.93 0.93 0.10
C ILE A 166 -15.27 1.32 -0.53
N SER A 167 -15.26 2.03 -1.65
CA SER A 167 -16.47 2.46 -2.35
C SER A 167 -17.33 1.30 -2.88
N LEU A 168 -16.70 0.13 -3.11
CA LEU A 168 -17.37 -1.12 -3.50
C LEU A 168 -17.81 -1.96 -2.30
N GLY A 169 -17.60 -1.49 -1.07
CA GLY A 169 -17.99 -2.18 0.16
C GLY A 169 -17.00 -3.25 0.63
N HIS A 170 -15.78 -3.27 0.09
CA HIS A 170 -14.73 -4.15 0.60
C HIS A 170 -14.06 -3.54 1.83
N PRO A 171 -14.05 -4.21 3.00
CA PRO A 171 -13.41 -3.68 4.19
C PRO A 171 -11.88 -3.72 4.05
N VAL A 172 -11.23 -2.58 4.25
CA VAL A 172 -9.78 -2.45 4.35
C VAL A 172 -9.43 -2.16 5.79
N TYR A 173 -8.71 -3.05 6.45
CA TYR A 173 -8.32 -2.90 7.86
C TYR A 173 -7.06 -2.06 8.00
N ALA A 174 -7.08 -1.13 8.94
CA ALA A 174 -5.94 -0.27 9.21
C ALA A 174 -5.27 -0.65 10.55
N ILE A 175 -3.96 -0.91 10.50
CA ILE A 175 -3.14 -1.30 11.64
C ILE A 175 -2.23 -0.14 11.99
N ALA A 176 -2.42 0.41 13.18
CA ALA A 176 -1.59 1.52 13.66
C ALA A 176 -0.13 1.10 13.83
N SER A 177 0.79 1.98 13.43
CA SER A 177 2.21 1.92 13.77
C SER A 177 2.58 3.22 14.49
N GLU A 178 3.30 3.08 15.58
CA GLU A 178 3.79 4.22 16.39
C GLU A 178 5.26 4.51 16.11
N GLU A 179 5.93 3.64 15.35
CA GLU A 179 7.36 3.67 15.05
C GLU A 179 7.62 3.41 13.57
#